data_1d2df65e9016a7a41487abee73ecefb8
#
_entry.id   1d2df65e9016a7a41487abee73ecefb8
#
_cell.length_a   1.000
_cell.length_b   1.000
_cell.length_c   1.000
_cell.angle_alpha   90.00
_cell.angle_beta   90.00
_cell.angle_gamma   90.00
#
_symmetry.space_group_name_H-M   'P 1'
#
loop_
_entity.id
_entity.type
_entity.pdbx_description
1 polymer ?
#
loop_
_entity_poly.entity_id
_entity_poly.type
_entity_poly.pdbx_seq_one_letter_code
_entity_poly.pdbx_strand_id
1 'polypeptide(L)'
;HVAVRRQRQMCIRDRALGVGGFPKGRVVEIYGPESSGKTTLAIHAIAEAQKKGGIAAIIDAEHAFDQFYAQNLGVDIENLLISQPDNGEQALEIADNLIRSGAIDIIVIDSVAALTPKAEIEGEMGDSQMGLQARLMSKALRKLTGTISKANTCCIFINQLREKIGVMFGNPETTTGGNALKFYSSVRIDIR
;
A
#
# COMPACT_ATOMS: atom_id res chain seq x y z
N HIS A 1 28.14 19.15 -16.85
CA HIS A 1 27.08 18.82 -17.83
C HIS A 1 26.48 17.39 -17.68
N VAL A 2 26.97 16.54 -16.76
CA VAL A 2 26.47 15.18 -16.57
C VAL A 2 25.35 15.10 -15.50
N ALA A 3 25.24 16.08 -14.63
CA ALA A 3 24.24 16.09 -13.54
C ALA A 3 22.79 16.36 -14.00
N VAL A 4 22.59 16.97 -15.18
CA VAL A 4 21.27 17.40 -15.65
C VAL A 4 20.45 16.26 -16.30
N ARG A 5 21.09 15.21 -16.78
CA ARG A 5 20.39 14.10 -17.46
C ARG A 5 19.74 13.05 -16.52
N ARG A 6 20.24 12.90 -15.28
CA ARG A 6 19.62 11.99 -14.29
C ARG A 6 18.34 12.55 -13.64
N GLN A 7 18.11 13.84 -13.68
CA GLN A 7 16.91 14.47 -13.12
C GLN A 7 15.65 14.32 -13.99
N ARG A 8 15.77 13.97 -15.27
CA ARG A 8 14.61 13.99 -16.20
C ARG A 8 13.65 12.80 -16.05
N GLN A 9 14.07 11.65 -15.53
CA GLN A 9 13.17 10.50 -15.32
C GLN A 9 12.39 10.55 -13.99
N MET A 10 12.86 11.33 -13.02
CA MET A 10 12.18 11.57 -11.74
C MET A 10 11.04 12.61 -11.84
N CYS A 11 11.02 13.40 -12.92
CA CYS A 11 10.18 14.62 -13.04
C CYS A 11 8.67 14.39 -13.19
N ILE A 12 8.18 13.22 -13.60
CA ILE A 12 6.72 13.01 -13.77
C ILE A 12 6.06 12.74 -12.43
N ARG A 13 6.67 11.90 -11.59
CA ARG A 13 6.21 11.64 -10.22
C ARG A 13 6.29 12.89 -9.34
N ASP A 14 7.40 13.61 -9.41
CA ASP A 14 7.66 14.82 -8.63
C ASP A 14 6.69 15.94 -9.02
N ARG A 15 6.33 16.04 -10.30
CA ARG A 15 5.34 16.99 -10.80
C ARG A 15 3.91 16.63 -10.39
N ALA A 16 3.53 15.34 -10.45
CA ALA A 16 2.19 14.89 -10.09
C ALA A 16 1.90 15.08 -8.59
N LEU A 17 2.91 14.88 -7.73
CA LEU A 17 2.78 15.06 -6.28
C LEU A 17 3.15 16.48 -5.81
N GLY A 18 3.84 17.28 -6.64
CA GLY A 18 4.25 18.66 -6.32
C GLY A 18 5.31 18.79 -5.22
N VAL A 19 5.81 17.70 -4.65
CA VAL A 19 6.65 17.69 -3.42
C VAL A 19 7.84 16.72 -3.47
N GLY A 20 8.25 16.26 -4.65
CA GLY A 20 9.48 15.48 -4.81
C GLY A 20 9.42 14.02 -4.34
N GLY A 21 8.23 13.44 -4.17
CA GLY A 21 8.08 12.02 -3.82
C GLY A 21 6.97 11.72 -2.83
N PHE A 22 6.90 10.48 -2.35
CA PHE A 22 5.94 10.09 -1.32
C PHE A 22 6.30 10.70 0.03
N PRO A 23 5.30 11.20 0.80
CA PRO A 23 5.55 11.83 2.09
C PRO A 23 5.98 10.79 3.13
N LYS A 24 7.06 11.08 3.86
CA LYS A 24 7.46 10.29 5.03
C LYS A 24 6.49 10.53 6.21
N GLY A 25 6.32 9.52 7.04
CA GLY A 25 5.44 9.59 8.21
C GLY A 25 3.95 9.67 7.86
N ARG A 26 3.56 9.25 6.66
CA ARG A 26 2.18 9.37 6.16
C ARG A 26 1.69 8.10 5.48
N VAL A 27 0.37 7.97 5.44
CA VAL A 27 -0.33 6.94 4.68
C VAL A 27 -0.55 7.43 3.25
N VAL A 28 -0.23 6.59 2.30
CA VAL A 28 -0.47 6.78 0.86
C VAL A 28 -1.38 5.66 0.36
N GLU A 29 -2.40 5.98 -0.41
CA GLU A 29 -3.22 4.99 -1.12
C GLU A 29 -2.94 5.09 -2.61
N ILE A 30 -2.59 3.95 -3.23
CA ILE A 30 -2.48 3.79 -4.68
C ILE A 30 -3.63 2.88 -5.11
N TYR A 31 -4.54 3.37 -5.94
CA TYR A 31 -5.72 2.60 -6.35
C TYR A 31 -5.96 2.72 -7.86
N GLY A 32 -6.71 1.78 -8.40
CA GLY A 32 -7.03 1.71 -9.83
C GLY A 32 -7.53 0.33 -10.22
N PRO A 33 -7.91 0.13 -11.49
CA PRO A 33 -8.31 -1.16 -12.02
C PRO A 33 -7.16 -2.17 -11.96
N GLU A 34 -7.48 -3.43 -12.19
CA GLU A 34 -6.47 -4.49 -12.31
C GLU A 34 -5.48 -4.17 -13.43
N SER A 35 -4.23 -4.64 -13.29
CA SER A 35 -3.17 -4.47 -14.28
C SER A 35 -2.83 -3.01 -14.66
N SER A 36 -3.26 -2.01 -13.88
CA SER A 36 -2.98 -0.59 -14.16
C SER A 36 -1.57 -0.14 -13.74
N GLY A 37 -0.75 -1.02 -13.16
CA GLY A 37 0.63 -0.68 -12.73
C GLY A 37 0.75 -0.18 -11.29
N LYS A 38 -0.23 -0.41 -10.43
CA LYS A 38 -0.19 -0.03 -9.00
C LYS A 38 1.02 -0.62 -8.27
N THR A 39 1.17 -1.95 -8.36
CA THR A 39 2.31 -2.68 -7.77
C THR A 39 3.62 -2.22 -8.36
N THR A 40 3.69 -2.01 -9.68
CA THR A 40 4.88 -1.47 -10.36
C THR A 40 5.31 -0.13 -9.77
N LEU A 41 4.37 0.80 -9.55
CA LEU A 41 4.67 2.10 -8.94
C LEU A 41 5.19 1.95 -7.50
N ALA A 42 4.60 1.06 -6.71
CA ALA A 42 5.04 0.79 -5.34
C ALA A 42 6.44 0.15 -5.31
N ILE A 43 6.73 -0.80 -6.21
CA ILE A 43 8.06 -1.42 -6.36
C ILE A 43 9.11 -0.37 -6.72
N HIS A 44 8.81 0.56 -7.62
CA HIS A 44 9.72 1.68 -7.90
C HIS A 44 9.96 2.56 -6.68
N ALA A 45 8.94 2.79 -5.84
CA ALA A 45 9.11 3.54 -4.60
C ALA A 45 10.04 2.82 -3.61
N ILE A 46 9.94 1.49 -3.51
CA ILE A 46 10.85 0.64 -2.73
C ILE A 46 12.29 0.80 -3.26
N ALA A 47 12.50 0.62 -4.57
CA ALA A 47 13.82 0.73 -5.19
C ALA A 47 14.46 2.11 -4.92
N GLU A 48 13.69 3.18 -5.03
CA GLU A 48 14.18 4.54 -4.76
C GLU A 48 14.48 4.79 -3.27
N ALA A 49 13.73 4.16 -2.36
CA ALA A 49 14.02 4.23 -0.93
C ALA A 49 15.34 3.50 -0.60
N GLN A 50 15.51 2.28 -1.13
CA GLN A 50 16.74 1.48 -0.94
C GLN A 50 17.98 2.16 -1.52
N LYS A 51 17.88 2.80 -2.70
CA LYS A 51 18.99 3.60 -3.29
C LYS A 51 19.46 4.74 -2.39
N LYS A 52 18.60 5.23 -1.50
CA LYS A 52 18.93 6.25 -0.50
C LYS A 52 19.40 5.66 0.83
N GLY A 53 19.62 4.35 0.89
CA GLY A 53 20.01 3.62 2.10
C GLY A 53 18.85 3.33 3.07
N GLY A 54 17.59 3.49 2.61
CA GLY A 54 16.41 3.20 3.42
C GLY A 54 16.08 1.71 3.44
N ILE A 55 15.48 1.26 4.54
CA ILE A 55 15.01 -0.11 4.72
C ILE A 55 13.55 -0.20 4.27
N ALA A 56 13.27 -1.18 3.42
CA ALA A 56 11.96 -1.40 2.82
C ALA A 56 11.33 -2.73 3.26
N ALA A 57 10.00 -2.73 3.36
CA ALA A 57 9.21 -3.93 3.61
C ALA A 57 8.03 -4.00 2.63
N ILE A 58 7.64 -5.23 2.28
CA ILE A 58 6.40 -5.51 1.56
C ILE A 58 5.61 -6.58 2.29
N ILE A 59 4.33 -6.33 2.47
CA ILE A 59 3.35 -7.29 2.96
C ILE A 59 2.52 -7.69 1.75
N ASP A 60 2.81 -8.88 1.24
CA ASP A 60 2.17 -9.46 0.06
C ASP A 60 0.99 -10.33 0.51
N ALA A 61 -0.18 -9.71 0.66
CA ALA A 61 -1.41 -10.41 1.04
C ALA A 61 -2.07 -11.14 -0.14
N GLU A 62 -1.67 -10.85 -1.37
CA GLU A 62 -2.15 -11.56 -2.57
C GLU A 62 -1.30 -12.80 -2.89
N HIS A 63 -0.15 -12.98 -2.23
CA HIS A 63 0.83 -14.06 -2.51
C HIS A 63 1.28 -14.08 -3.98
N ALA A 64 1.41 -12.90 -4.57
CA ALA A 64 1.69 -12.71 -6.00
C ALA A 64 2.95 -11.87 -6.28
N PHE A 65 3.77 -11.61 -5.26
CA PHE A 65 4.97 -10.80 -5.42
C PHE A 65 6.04 -11.51 -6.25
N ASP A 66 6.37 -10.93 -7.41
CA ASP A 66 7.41 -11.41 -8.30
C ASP A 66 8.75 -10.74 -7.96
N GLN A 67 9.64 -11.53 -7.36
CA GLN A 67 10.97 -11.08 -6.94
C GLN A 67 11.87 -10.75 -8.16
N PHE A 68 11.78 -11.52 -9.25
CA PHE A 68 12.56 -11.28 -10.45
C PHE A 68 12.14 -9.96 -11.13
N TYR A 69 10.83 -9.73 -11.21
CA TYR A 69 10.32 -8.48 -11.73
C TYR A 69 10.75 -7.29 -10.87
N ALA A 70 10.68 -7.40 -9.55
CA ALA A 70 11.11 -6.36 -8.63
C ALA A 70 12.62 -6.07 -8.76
N GLN A 71 13.44 -7.11 -8.89
CA GLN A 71 14.88 -6.97 -9.10
C GLN A 71 15.20 -6.25 -10.42
N ASN A 72 14.48 -6.56 -11.49
CA ASN A 72 14.61 -5.87 -12.77
C ASN A 72 14.24 -4.38 -12.70
N LEU A 73 13.35 -4.01 -11.79
CA LEU A 73 12.99 -2.63 -11.49
C LEU A 73 13.97 -1.92 -10.54
N GLY A 74 15.02 -2.63 -10.11
CA GLY A 74 16.10 -2.08 -9.30
C GLY A 74 15.92 -2.23 -7.79
N VAL A 75 15.04 -3.12 -7.34
CA VAL A 75 14.92 -3.49 -5.92
C VAL A 75 16.06 -4.43 -5.53
N ASP A 76 16.68 -4.14 -4.42
CA ASP A 76 17.60 -5.05 -3.74
C ASP A 76 16.78 -6.04 -2.92
N ILE A 77 16.61 -7.25 -3.48
CA ILE A 77 15.79 -8.32 -2.88
C ILE A 77 16.43 -8.89 -1.61
N GLU A 78 17.75 -8.94 -1.54
CA GLU A 78 18.49 -9.45 -0.36
C GLU A 78 18.22 -8.57 0.88
N ASN A 79 17.95 -7.30 0.68
CA ASN A 79 17.66 -6.31 1.73
C ASN A 79 16.18 -5.88 1.76
N LEU A 80 15.28 -6.64 1.14
CA LEU A 80 13.84 -6.41 1.20
C LEU A 80 13.18 -7.36 2.21
N LEU A 81 12.48 -6.81 3.20
CA LEU A 81 11.66 -7.62 4.10
C LEU A 81 10.33 -7.98 3.41
N ILE A 82 10.12 -9.28 3.20
CA ILE A 82 8.89 -9.79 2.57
C ILE A 82 8.11 -10.59 3.61
N SER A 83 6.81 -10.33 3.72
CA SER A 83 5.89 -11.10 4.56
C SER A 83 4.63 -11.45 3.78
N GLN A 84 4.18 -12.70 3.91
CA GLN A 84 2.97 -13.24 3.28
C GLN A 84 2.03 -13.75 4.39
N PRO A 85 1.16 -12.89 4.92
CA PRO A 85 0.26 -13.22 6.01
C PRO A 85 -0.95 -14.04 5.53
N ASP A 86 -1.51 -14.86 6.43
CA ASP A 86 -2.68 -15.70 6.14
C ASP A 86 -4.02 -14.94 6.24
N ASN A 87 -4.05 -13.80 6.94
CA ASN A 87 -5.26 -13.00 7.14
C ASN A 87 -4.94 -11.51 7.34
N GLY A 88 -5.98 -10.69 7.28
CA GLY A 88 -5.84 -9.24 7.37
C GLY A 88 -5.36 -8.73 8.72
N GLU A 89 -5.78 -9.37 9.83
CA GLU A 89 -5.31 -9.02 11.17
C GLU A 89 -3.81 -9.22 11.30
N GLN A 90 -3.32 -10.38 10.86
CA GLN A 90 -1.89 -10.72 10.88
C GLN A 90 -1.07 -9.76 10.02
N ALA A 91 -1.56 -9.45 8.80
CA ALA A 91 -0.92 -8.48 7.92
C ALA A 91 -0.72 -7.11 8.59
N LEU A 92 -1.79 -6.59 9.19
CA LEU A 92 -1.80 -5.27 9.82
C LEU A 92 -1.02 -5.24 11.15
N GLU A 93 -0.96 -6.38 11.87
CA GLU A 93 -0.13 -6.51 13.07
C GLU A 93 1.36 -6.57 12.73
N ILE A 94 1.74 -7.31 11.68
CA ILE A 94 3.12 -7.32 11.15
C ILE A 94 3.52 -5.92 10.73
N ALA A 95 2.64 -5.18 10.00
CA ALA A 95 2.89 -3.80 9.63
C ALA A 95 3.12 -2.90 10.85
N ASP A 96 2.27 -3.00 11.88
CA ASP A 96 2.42 -2.20 13.12
C ASP A 96 3.75 -2.49 13.82
N ASN A 97 4.13 -3.76 13.93
CA ASN A 97 5.38 -4.17 14.57
C ASN A 97 6.61 -3.67 13.81
N LEU A 98 6.63 -3.82 12.47
CA LEU A 98 7.70 -3.33 11.61
C LEU A 98 7.84 -1.80 11.71
N ILE A 99 6.74 -1.06 11.66
CA ILE A 99 6.74 0.41 11.77
C ILE A 99 7.22 0.84 13.17
N ARG A 100 6.77 0.16 14.23
CA ARG A 100 7.18 0.46 15.62
C ARG A 100 8.67 0.26 15.88
N SER A 101 9.33 -0.62 15.14
CA SER A 101 10.77 -0.80 15.25
C SER A 101 11.55 0.49 14.96
N GLY A 102 10.96 1.43 14.21
CA GLY A 102 11.58 2.66 13.77
C GLY A 102 12.67 2.48 12.71
N ALA A 103 12.89 1.24 12.27
CA ALA A 103 13.92 0.91 11.29
C ALA A 103 13.44 1.01 9.83
N ILE A 104 12.12 0.99 9.60
CA ILE A 104 11.52 0.90 8.26
C ILE A 104 11.24 2.29 7.69
N ASP A 105 11.84 2.62 6.55
CA ASP A 105 11.58 3.86 5.83
C ASP A 105 10.32 3.81 4.96
N ILE A 106 10.08 2.66 4.34
CA ILE A 106 8.91 2.42 3.47
C ILE A 106 8.34 1.03 3.69
N ILE A 107 7.03 0.95 3.81
CA ILE A 107 6.29 -0.32 3.86
C ILE A 107 5.14 -0.28 2.84
N VAL A 108 5.01 -1.34 2.07
CA VAL A 108 3.94 -1.54 1.09
C VAL A 108 3.04 -2.67 1.54
N ILE A 109 1.73 -2.48 1.51
CA ILE A 109 0.72 -3.52 1.73
C ILE A 109 -0.01 -3.76 0.41
N ASP A 110 0.18 -4.95 -0.18
CA ASP A 110 -0.38 -5.34 -1.47
C ASP A 110 -1.23 -6.62 -1.32
N SER A 111 -2.53 -6.55 -1.41
CA SER A 111 -3.39 -5.38 -1.51
C SER A 111 -4.45 -5.37 -0.40
N VAL A 112 -5.10 -4.21 -0.21
CA VAL A 112 -6.22 -4.08 0.75
C VAL A 112 -7.35 -5.07 0.44
N ALA A 113 -7.57 -5.36 -0.84
CA ALA A 113 -8.60 -6.32 -1.28
C ALA A 113 -8.37 -7.73 -0.72
N ALA A 114 -7.11 -8.13 -0.52
CA ALA A 114 -6.72 -9.44 0.00
C ALA A 114 -6.64 -9.49 1.54
N LEU A 115 -6.82 -8.36 2.23
CA LEU A 115 -6.86 -8.34 3.70
C LEU A 115 -8.19 -8.90 4.23
N THR A 116 -8.36 -10.21 4.07
CA THR A 116 -9.55 -10.91 4.55
C THR A 116 -9.50 -11.05 6.07
N PRO A 117 -10.54 -10.60 6.81
CA PRO A 117 -10.63 -10.81 8.24
C PRO A 117 -10.60 -12.29 8.63
N LYS A 118 -9.93 -12.62 9.73
CA LYS A 118 -9.83 -13.99 10.22
C LYS A 118 -11.22 -14.62 10.43
N ALA A 119 -12.17 -13.87 10.99
CA ALA A 119 -13.54 -14.31 11.19
C ALA A 119 -14.27 -14.66 9.86
N GLU A 120 -13.89 -14.02 8.76
CA GLU A 120 -14.42 -14.33 7.43
C GLU A 120 -13.83 -15.62 6.88
N ILE A 121 -12.57 -15.92 7.18
CA ILE A 121 -11.90 -17.17 6.76
C ILE A 121 -12.41 -18.37 7.55
N GLU A 122 -12.68 -18.20 8.85
CA GLU A 122 -13.15 -19.24 9.77
C GLU A 122 -14.68 -19.45 9.73
N GLY A 123 -15.44 -18.52 9.13
CA GLY A 123 -16.89 -18.58 9.00
C GLY A 123 -17.36 -19.61 7.97
N GLU A 124 -18.66 -19.96 8.04
CA GLU A 124 -19.27 -20.84 7.05
C GLU A 124 -19.52 -20.10 5.71
N MET A 125 -19.49 -20.84 4.59
CA MET A 125 -19.64 -20.27 3.24
C MET A 125 -20.98 -19.54 2.97
N GLY A 126 -21.92 -19.57 3.89
CA GLY A 126 -23.22 -18.89 3.79
C GLY A 126 -23.36 -17.67 4.69
N ASP A 127 -22.37 -17.39 5.53
CA ASP A 127 -22.45 -16.32 6.52
C ASP A 127 -22.31 -14.95 5.89
N SER A 128 -23.24 -14.03 6.23
CA SER A 128 -23.16 -12.64 5.81
C SER A 128 -22.14 -11.90 6.65
N GLN A 129 -20.92 -11.77 6.12
CA GLN A 129 -19.78 -11.11 6.79
C GLN A 129 -19.66 -9.63 6.40
N MET A 130 -20.80 -8.97 6.08
CA MET A 130 -20.79 -7.59 5.60
C MET A 130 -20.07 -6.62 6.53
N GLY A 131 -19.10 -5.91 5.97
CA GLY A 131 -18.42 -4.80 6.65
C GLY A 131 -17.30 -5.19 7.60
N LEU A 132 -16.94 -6.47 7.77
CA LEU A 132 -15.83 -6.88 8.63
C LEU A 132 -14.50 -6.28 8.17
N GLN A 133 -14.20 -6.34 6.88
CA GLN A 133 -12.98 -5.74 6.31
C GLN A 133 -12.93 -4.23 6.54
N ALA A 134 -14.05 -3.53 6.36
CA ALA A 134 -14.11 -2.08 6.62
C ALA A 134 -13.88 -1.74 8.10
N ARG A 135 -14.38 -2.55 9.03
CA ARG A 135 -14.15 -2.42 10.46
C ARG A 135 -12.69 -2.69 10.82
N LEU A 136 -12.10 -3.75 10.24
CA LEU A 136 -10.69 -4.09 10.40
C LEU A 136 -9.81 -2.92 9.95
N MET A 137 -10.02 -2.40 8.74
CA MET A 137 -9.27 -1.27 8.20
C MET A 137 -9.42 0.00 9.05
N SER A 138 -10.63 0.32 9.49
CA SER A 138 -10.87 1.49 10.34
C SER A 138 -10.15 1.39 11.69
N LYS A 139 -10.17 0.21 12.33
CA LYS A 139 -9.46 -0.06 13.59
C LYS A 139 -7.95 0.02 13.41
N ALA A 140 -7.43 -0.62 12.36
CA ALA A 140 -6.00 -0.66 12.07
C ALA A 140 -5.45 0.73 11.73
N LEU A 141 -6.06 1.47 10.82
CA LEU A 141 -5.58 2.78 10.42
C LEU A 141 -5.62 3.79 11.57
N ARG A 142 -6.61 3.73 12.46
CA ARG A 142 -6.64 4.55 13.67
C ARG A 142 -5.42 4.33 14.55
N LYS A 143 -4.95 3.08 14.66
CA LYS A 143 -3.76 2.71 15.42
C LYS A 143 -2.48 3.06 14.66
N LEU A 144 -2.38 2.65 13.39
CA LEU A 144 -1.19 2.77 12.57
C LEU A 144 -0.80 4.22 12.27
N THR A 145 -1.77 5.12 12.07
CA THR A 145 -1.47 6.51 11.69
C THR A 145 -0.57 7.21 12.69
N GLY A 146 -0.81 6.99 13.99
CA GLY A 146 0.04 7.54 15.05
C GLY A 146 1.45 6.94 15.06
N THR A 147 1.55 5.63 14.85
CA THR A 147 2.83 4.91 14.79
C THR A 147 3.64 5.32 13.55
N ILE A 148 3.00 5.38 12.39
CA ILE A 148 3.58 5.80 11.10
C ILE A 148 4.18 7.21 11.21
N SER A 149 3.43 8.15 11.80
CA SER A 149 3.89 9.52 11.98
C SER A 149 5.12 9.61 12.89
N LYS A 150 5.12 8.87 14.01
CA LYS A 150 6.24 8.87 14.98
C LYS A 150 7.50 8.21 14.42
N ALA A 151 7.34 7.11 13.69
CA ALA A 151 8.45 6.36 13.07
C ALA A 151 8.95 7.03 11.79
N ASN A 152 8.25 8.05 11.26
CA ASN A 152 8.55 8.70 9.98
C ASN A 152 8.59 7.74 8.78
N THR A 153 7.83 6.64 8.85
CA THR A 153 7.73 5.61 7.80
C THR A 153 6.74 6.05 6.71
N CYS A 154 7.07 5.85 5.44
CA CYS A 154 6.10 5.96 4.35
C CYS A 154 5.30 4.65 4.26
N CYS A 155 3.99 4.69 4.48
CA CYS A 155 3.13 3.51 4.42
C CYS A 155 2.22 3.58 3.21
N ILE A 156 2.42 2.66 2.25
CA ILE A 156 1.67 2.59 1.00
C ILE A 156 0.67 1.42 1.07
N PHE A 157 -0.60 1.72 0.85
CA PHE A 157 -1.65 0.73 0.64
C PHE A 157 -2.01 0.68 -0.85
N ILE A 158 -1.89 -0.50 -1.45
CA ILE A 158 -2.40 -0.76 -2.79
C ILE A 158 -3.86 -1.20 -2.67
N ASN A 159 -4.73 -0.62 -3.48
CA ASN A 159 -6.17 -0.89 -3.42
C ASN A 159 -6.76 -1.13 -4.82
N GLN A 160 -7.83 -1.90 -4.87
CA GLN A 160 -8.55 -2.20 -6.10
C GLN A 160 -9.83 -1.34 -6.18
N LEU A 161 -10.18 -0.93 -7.39
CA LEU A 161 -11.48 -0.34 -7.69
C LEU A 161 -12.53 -1.44 -7.82
N ARG A 162 -13.69 -1.18 -7.24
CA ARG A 162 -14.91 -2.01 -7.37
C ARG A 162 -16.05 -1.11 -7.81
N GLU A 163 -16.98 -1.65 -8.56
CA GLU A 163 -18.19 -0.95 -8.92
C GLU A 163 -19.32 -1.30 -7.93
N LYS A 164 -20.03 -0.27 -7.47
CA LYS A 164 -21.24 -0.44 -6.66
C LYS A 164 -22.40 -0.77 -7.58
N ILE A 165 -23.02 -1.92 -7.36
CA ILE A 165 -24.22 -2.33 -8.08
C ILE A 165 -25.39 -1.42 -7.66
N GLY A 166 -26.19 -0.95 -8.63
CA GLY A 166 -27.42 -0.20 -8.39
C GLY A 166 -27.25 1.32 -8.24
N VAL A 167 -26.08 1.88 -8.51
CA VAL A 167 -25.88 3.34 -8.56
C VAL A 167 -26.31 3.85 -9.94
N MET A 168 -27.53 4.40 -10.04
CA MET A 168 -28.05 4.97 -11.30
C MET A 168 -27.54 6.40 -11.59
N PHE A 169 -27.07 7.13 -10.57
CA PHE A 169 -26.55 8.50 -10.69
C PHE A 169 -25.28 8.66 -9.85
N GLY A 170 -24.27 9.34 -10.41
CA GLY A 170 -22.99 9.59 -9.76
C GLY A 170 -21.91 8.57 -10.14
N ASN A 171 -20.76 8.62 -9.47
CA ASN A 171 -19.64 7.69 -9.73
C ASN A 171 -19.87 6.37 -8.98
N PRO A 172 -20.06 5.24 -9.66
CA PRO A 172 -20.25 3.93 -9.06
C PRO A 172 -18.94 3.37 -8.47
N GLU A 173 -17.78 3.91 -8.86
CA GLU A 173 -16.48 3.39 -8.44
C GLU A 173 -16.24 3.57 -6.93
N THR A 174 -15.80 2.52 -6.29
CA THR A 174 -15.40 2.53 -4.88
C THR A 174 -14.17 1.67 -4.67
N THR A 175 -13.40 1.96 -3.63
CA THR A 175 -12.26 1.14 -3.22
C THR A 175 -12.68 0.12 -2.17
N THR A 176 -11.97 -1.03 -2.08
CA THR A 176 -12.19 -2.05 -1.05
C THR A 176 -11.77 -1.56 0.33
N GLY A 177 -12.21 -2.23 1.40
CA GLY A 177 -11.87 -1.86 2.78
C GLY A 177 -12.65 -0.66 3.33
N GLY A 178 -13.74 -0.23 2.67
CA GLY A 178 -14.59 0.86 3.11
C GLY A 178 -13.99 2.25 2.90
N ASN A 179 -14.38 3.21 3.75
CA ASN A 179 -13.96 4.60 3.60
C ASN A 179 -12.71 4.98 4.43
N ALA A 180 -12.13 4.04 5.19
CA ALA A 180 -11.08 4.38 6.14
C ALA A 180 -9.84 4.99 5.44
N LEU A 181 -9.35 4.39 4.36
CA LEU A 181 -8.22 4.94 3.61
C LEU A 181 -8.50 6.32 3.03
N LYS A 182 -9.74 6.61 2.63
CA LYS A 182 -10.11 7.95 2.13
C LYS A 182 -9.90 9.06 3.17
N PHE A 183 -10.06 8.73 4.46
CA PHE A 183 -9.90 9.68 5.56
C PHE A 183 -8.47 9.74 6.09
N TYR A 184 -7.77 8.60 6.11
CA TYR A 184 -6.44 8.50 6.73
C TYR A 184 -5.28 8.74 5.75
N SER A 185 -5.50 8.61 4.44
CA SER A 185 -4.45 8.83 3.45
C SER A 185 -4.18 10.32 3.25
N SER A 186 -2.91 10.71 3.34
CA SER A 186 -2.45 12.06 3.00
C SER A 186 -2.33 12.27 1.49
N VAL A 187 -2.08 11.18 0.75
CA VAL A 187 -1.98 11.16 -0.71
C VAL A 187 -2.79 9.98 -1.22
N ARG A 188 -3.56 10.21 -2.27
CA ARG A 188 -4.31 9.18 -2.99
C ARG A 188 -4.00 9.30 -4.48
N ILE A 189 -3.54 8.22 -5.09
CA ILE A 189 -3.13 8.16 -6.49
C ILE A 189 -4.05 7.21 -7.22
N ASP A 190 -4.78 7.73 -8.21
CA ASP A 190 -5.56 6.96 -9.16
C ASP A 190 -4.69 6.63 -10.37
N ILE A 191 -4.49 5.34 -10.66
CA ILE A 191 -3.71 4.85 -11.80
C ILE A 191 -4.66 4.16 -12.77
N ARG A 192 -4.70 4.68 -13.98
CA ARG A 192 -5.53 4.15 -15.08
C ARG A 192 -4.70 3.89 -16.31
#